data_194f4f67aef085d2858fc47bdc7f38e0
#
_entry.id   194f4f67aef085d2858fc47bdc7f38e0
#
_cell.length_a   1.000
_cell.length_b   1.000
_cell.length_c   1.000
_cell.angle_alpha   90.00
_cell.angle_beta   90.00
_cell.angle_gamma   90.00
#
_symmetry.space_group_name_H-M   'P 1'
#
loop_
_entity.id
_entity.type
_entity.pdbx_description
1 polymer ?
#
loop_
_entity_poly.entity_id
_entity_poly.type
_entity_poly.pdbx_seq_one_letter_code
_entity_poly.pdbx_strand_id
1 'polypeptide(L)'
;MGENAGWEVIIVDDDSKDGTADEARALALTDPRVRVIQRIGRRGLASAAIEGFCATAAPYVAVMDADHQHDPALLPGMLAAIESGNHDLAYASRFAEGASTADWAAPEREKLSTYANALARRITGVELSDPMSGYFMLPATTARALVPRLSGIGFKILLDLLATSDTTMRVKEFPLNFAARREGESKLDRAILFDFLAGLYDKTLGKVIPTRFALFGTVGAFGVLVHFVVLSVLLFALGERFAIAQTA
;
A
#
# COMPACT_ATOMS: atom_id res chain seq x y z
N MET A 1 -16.55 -12.34 -15.15
CA MET A 1 -15.78 -13.49 -15.68
C MET A 1 -16.78 -14.50 -16.21
N GLY A 2 -16.53 -15.09 -17.39
CA GLY A 2 -17.43 -16.08 -17.97
C GLY A 2 -17.49 -17.35 -17.11
N GLU A 3 -18.56 -18.11 -17.23
CA GLU A 3 -18.80 -19.34 -16.44
C GLU A 3 -17.70 -20.40 -16.56
N ASN A 4 -16.82 -20.29 -17.54
CA ASN A 4 -15.71 -21.23 -17.81
C ASN A 4 -14.32 -20.76 -17.38
N ALA A 5 -14.16 -19.56 -16.83
CA ALA A 5 -12.85 -19.11 -16.30
C ALA A 5 -12.72 -19.62 -14.86
N GLY A 6 -11.73 -20.49 -14.61
CA GLY A 6 -11.38 -20.90 -13.27
C GLY A 6 -10.87 -19.69 -12.48
N TRP A 7 -11.59 -19.27 -11.43
CA TRP A 7 -11.20 -18.19 -10.54
C TRP A 7 -11.46 -18.57 -9.08
N GLU A 8 -10.68 -18.00 -8.21
CA GLU A 8 -10.89 -18.07 -6.76
C GLU A 8 -10.79 -16.67 -6.15
N VAL A 9 -11.41 -16.48 -5.01
CA VAL A 9 -11.30 -15.28 -4.18
C VAL A 9 -10.68 -15.67 -2.85
N ILE A 10 -9.56 -15.06 -2.50
CA ILE A 10 -8.91 -15.22 -1.19
C ILE A 10 -9.12 -13.95 -0.40
N ILE A 11 -9.98 -14.01 0.61
CA ILE A 11 -10.24 -12.93 1.54
C ILE A 11 -9.17 -13.00 2.63
N VAL A 12 -8.31 -11.97 2.68
CA VAL A 12 -7.26 -11.86 3.71
C VAL A 12 -7.68 -10.80 4.71
N ASP A 13 -8.06 -11.23 5.90
CA ASP A 13 -8.60 -10.39 6.96
C ASP A 13 -7.60 -10.18 8.10
N ASP A 14 -7.37 -8.95 8.50
CA ASP A 14 -6.43 -8.55 9.54
C ASP A 14 -7.06 -8.56 10.95
N ASP A 15 -7.81 -9.60 11.26
CA ASP A 15 -8.52 -9.80 12.53
C ASP A 15 -9.54 -8.69 12.81
N SER A 16 -10.38 -8.40 11.80
CA SER A 16 -11.46 -7.43 11.88
C SER A 16 -12.46 -7.80 12.98
N LYS A 17 -12.90 -6.78 13.74
CA LYS A 17 -13.80 -6.99 14.89
C LYS A 17 -15.29 -6.87 14.51
N ASP A 18 -15.57 -6.59 13.26
CA ASP A 18 -16.91 -6.36 12.70
C ASP A 18 -17.60 -7.63 12.19
N GLY A 19 -16.95 -8.82 12.32
CA GLY A 19 -17.49 -10.09 11.83
C GLY A 19 -17.11 -10.44 10.39
N THR A 20 -16.33 -9.61 9.69
CA THR A 20 -15.92 -9.85 8.30
C THR A 20 -15.38 -11.26 8.06
N ALA A 21 -14.50 -11.76 8.94
CA ALA A 21 -13.93 -13.10 8.79
C ALA A 21 -14.97 -14.22 8.92
N ASP A 22 -16.00 -14.05 9.75
CA ASP A 22 -17.04 -15.04 9.95
C ASP A 22 -18.03 -15.07 8.80
N GLU A 23 -18.40 -13.90 8.25
CA GLU A 23 -19.20 -13.81 7.02
C GLU A 23 -18.47 -14.44 5.83
N ALA A 24 -17.19 -14.15 5.68
CA ALA A 24 -16.36 -14.73 4.63
C ALA A 24 -16.27 -16.27 4.75
N ARG A 25 -16.17 -16.81 5.99
CA ARG A 25 -16.21 -18.27 6.23
C ARG A 25 -17.56 -18.86 5.88
N ALA A 26 -18.65 -18.20 6.25
CA ALA A 26 -20.00 -18.65 5.88
C ALA A 26 -20.17 -18.74 4.36
N LEU A 27 -19.63 -17.77 3.63
CA LEU A 27 -19.62 -17.78 2.16
C LEU A 27 -18.77 -18.94 1.63
N ALA A 28 -17.60 -19.19 2.19
CA ALA A 28 -16.70 -20.27 1.80
C ALA A 28 -17.31 -21.68 2.01
N LEU A 29 -18.27 -21.84 2.91
CA LEU A 29 -18.99 -23.10 3.09
C LEU A 29 -19.98 -23.37 1.93
N THR A 30 -20.42 -22.34 1.23
CA THR A 30 -21.39 -22.43 0.13
C THR A 30 -20.75 -22.32 -1.25
N ASP A 31 -19.63 -21.63 -1.36
CA ASP A 31 -18.87 -21.47 -2.61
C ASP A 31 -17.40 -21.89 -2.44
N PRO A 32 -16.99 -23.03 -3.01
CA PRO A 32 -15.63 -23.56 -2.88
C PRO A 32 -14.55 -22.68 -3.53
N ARG A 33 -14.93 -21.67 -4.31
CA ARG A 33 -14.03 -20.68 -4.89
C ARG A 33 -13.60 -19.60 -3.89
N VAL A 34 -14.29 -19.51 -2.76
CA VAL A 34 -13.99 -18.54 -1.70
C VAL A 34 -13.13 -19.18 -0.63
N ARG A 35 -12.06 -18.51 -0.27
CA ARG A 35 -11.13 -18.92 0.79
C ARG A 35 -10.87 -17.75 1.73
N VAL A 36 -10.60 -18.05 2.99
CA VAL A 36 -10.40 -17.04 4.03
C VAL A 36 -9.06 -17.27 4.72
N ILE A 37 -8.27 -16.22 4.86
CA ILE A 37 -7.05 -16.18 5.67
C ILE A 37 -7.25 -15.10 6.73
N GLN A 38 -7.51 -15.50 7.98
CA GLN A 38 -7.54 -14.56 9.10
C GLN A 38 -6.15 -14.44 9.72
N ARG A 39 -5.62 -13.22 9.80
CA ARG A 39 -4.26 -12.90 10.25
C ARG A 39 -4.28 -12.36 11.68
N ILE A 40 -4.27 -13.24 12.68
CA ILE A 40 -4.30 -12.87 14.08
C ILE A 40 -2.96 -12.26 14.50
N GLY A 41 -3.01 -11.08 15.15
CA GLY A 41 -1.82 -10.39 15.66
C GLY A 41 -0.92 -9.75 14.60
N ARG A 42 -1.35 -9.72 13.34
CA ARG A 42 -0.63 -9.11 12.21
C ARG A 42 -1.55 -8.15 11.46
N ARG A 43 -1.00 -7.04 10.99
CA ARG A 43 -1.76 -6.04 10.23
C ARG A 43 -0.92 -5.44 9.12
N GLY A 44 -1.58 -5.04 8.05
CA GLY A 44 -0.99 -4.29 6.95
C GLY A 44 -1.37 -4.82 5.59
N LEU A 45 -1.90 -3.95 4.73
CA LEU A 45 -2.42 -4.27 3.41
C LEU A 45 -1.36 -4.96 2.53
N ALA A 46 -0.13 -4.43 2.51
CA ALA A 46 0.94 -4.99 1.68
C ALA A 46 1.27 -6.44 2.10
N SER A 47 1.41 -6.70 3.41
CA SER A 47 1.68 -8.05 3.89
C SER A 47 0.48 -9.00 3.73
N ALA A 48 -0.76 -8.48 3.76
CA ALA A 48 -1.97 -9.25 3.45
C ALA A 48 -1.99 -9.70 1.97
N ALA A 49 -1.69 -8.79 1.05
CA ALA A 49 -1.58 -9.10 -0.37
C ALA A 49 -0.48 -10.16 -0.64
N ILE A 50 0.69 -10.04 0.01
CA ILE A 50 1.77 -11.03 -0.09
C ILE A 50 1.30 -12.42 0.33
N GLU A 51 0.56 -12.54 1.43
CA GLU A 51 0.01 -13.83 1.86
C GLU A 51 -0.99 -14.38 0.84
N GLY A 52 -1.83 -13.52 0.26
CA GLY A 52 -2.72 -13.89 -0.84
C GLY A 52 -1.96 -14.43 -2.06
N PHE A 53 -0.86 -13.79 -2.47
CA PHE A 53 -0.02 -14.25 -3.60
C PHE A 53 0.58 -15.64 -3.34
N CYS A 54 0.95 -15.92 -2.11
CA CYS A 54 1.54 -17.21 -1.72
C CYS A 54 0.49 -18.30 -1.52
N ALA A 55 -0.78 -17.95 -1.32
CA ALA A 55 -1.86 -18.88 -0.99
C ALA A 55 -2.55 -19.47 -2.23
N THR A 56 -2.29 -18.98 -3.43
CA THR A 56 -2.93 -19.44 -4.66
C THR A 56 -2.00 -20.24 -5.55
N ALA A 57 -2.56 -21.19 -6.31
CA ALA A 57 -1.91 -21.85 -7.43
C ALA A 57 -2.33 -21.27 -8.79
N ALA A 58 -3.20 -20.25 -8.81
CA ALA A 58 -3.66 -19.62 -10.05
C ALA A 58 -2.48 -19.00 -10.83
N PRO A 59 -2.55 -18.95 -12.18
CA PRO A 59 -1.48 -18.36 -13.00
C PRO A 59 -1.38 -16.84 -12.87
N TYR A 60 -2.46 -16.17 -12.50
CA TYR A 60 -2.56 -14.72 -12.33
C TYR A 60 -3.11 -14.39 -10.96
N VAL A 61 -2.68 -13.26 -10.40
CA VAL A 61 -3.19 -12.73 -9.14
C VAL A 61 -3.64 -11.28 -9.35
N ALA A 62 -4.79 -10.94 -8.75
CA ALA A 62 -5.28 -9.58 -8.67
C ALA A 62 -5.44 -9.19 -7.20
N VAL A 63 -5.12 -7.94 -6.89
CA VAL A 63 -5.43 -7.31 -5.60
C VAL A 63 -6.56 -6.33 -5.81
N MET A 64 -7.51 -6.33 -4.88
CA MET A 64 -8.66 -5.44 -4.90
C MET A 64 -9.09 -5.17 -3.45
N ASP A 65 -9.40 -3.91 -3.12
CA ASP A 65 -9.97 -3.57 -1.83
C ASP A 65 -11.44 -4.02 -1.75
N ALA A 66 -11.88 -4.44 -0.57
CA ALA A 66 -13.21 -4.99 -0.33
C ALA A 66 -14.25 -3.92 0.10
N ASP A 67 -14.01 -2.64 -0.20
CA ASP A 67 -14.85 -1.50 0.23
C ASP A 67 -15.88 -1.04 -0.83
N HIS A 68 -16.10 -1.88 -1.86
CA HIS A 68 -16.99 -1.61 -3.00
C HIS A 68 -16.58 -0.43 -3.90
N GLN A 69 -15.38 0.10 -3.73
CA GLN A 69 -14.89 1.19 -4.58
C GLN A 69 -14.23 0.69 -5.86
N HIS A 70 -13.83 -0.57 -5.90
CA HIS A 70 -13.20 -1.22 -7.04
C HIS A 70 -14.22 -2.04 -7.84
N ASP A 71 -14.38 -1.71 -9.12
CA ASP A 71 -15.29 -2.42 -10.02
C ASP A 71 -14.66 -3.73 -10.52
N PRO A 72 -15.19 -4.92 -10.15
CA PRO A 72 -14.67 -6.20 -10.62
C PRO A 72 -14.85 -6.43 -12.12
N ALA A 73 -15.67 -5.63 -12.81
CA ALA A 73 -15.82 -5.71 -14.27
C ALA A 73 -14.53 -5.38 -15.04
N LEU A 74 -13.54 -4.75 -14.41
CA LEU A 74 -12.22 -4.50 -15.02
C LEU A 74 -11.33 -5.75 -15.10
N LEU A 75 -11.55 -6.76 -14.24
CA LEU A 75 -10.68 -7.95 -14.16
C LEU A 75 -10.53 -8.70 -15.48
N PRO A 76 -11.56 -8.94 -16.28
CA PRO A 76 -11.40 -9.62 -17.58
C PRO A 76 -10.52 -8.83 -18.55
N GLY A 77 -10.67 -7.51 -18.58
CA GLY A 77 -9.83 -6.64 -19.42
C GLY A 77 -8.36 -6.62 -18.97
N MET A 78 -8.12 -6.59 -17.65
CA MET A 78 -6.78 -6.67 -17.08
C MET A 78 -6.12 -8.02 -17.42
N LEU A 79 -6.86 -9.12 -17.29
CA LEU A 79 -6.38 -10.45 -17.64
C LEU A 79 -5.99 -10.53 -19.12
N ALA A 80 -6.86 -10.11 -20.02
CA ALA A 80 -6.60 -10.11 -21.46
C ALA A 80 -5.38 -9.26 -21.83
N ALA A 81 -5.16 -8.13 -21.16
CA ALA A 81 -3.99 -7.28 -21.39
C ALA A 81 -2.67 -7.99 -21.02
N ILE A 82 -2.67 -8.78 -19.95
CA ILE A 82 -1.48 -9.55 -19.54
C ILE A 82 -1.29 -10.79 -20.40
N GLU A 83 -2.36 -11.53 -20.70
CA GLU A 83 -2.33 -12.72 -21.54
C GLU A 83 -1.88 -12.43 -22.98
N SER A 84 -2.08 -11.21 -23.45
CA SER A 84 -1.53 -10.78 -24.76
C SER A 84 0.00 -10.82 -24.85
N GLY A 85 0.70 -10.91 -23.69
CA GLY A 85 2.15 -10.88 -23.61
C GLY A 85 2.76 -9.48 -23.81
N ASN A 86 1.94 -8.45 -24.04
CA ASN A 86 2.41 -7.07 -24.24
C ASN A 86 2.64 -6.32 -22.93
N HIS A 87 2.04 -6.78 -21.84
CA HIS A 87 2.10 -6.12 -20.53
C HIS A 87 2.45 -7.13 -19.44
N ASP A 88 3.24 -6.69 -18.48
CA ASP A 88 3.69 -7.48 -17.34
C ASP A 88 2.81 -7.25 -16.10
N LEU A 89 2.08 -6.12 -16.10
CA LEU A 89 1.16 -5.73 -15.03
C LEU A 89 0.02 -4.87 -15.61
N ALA A 90 -1.18 -5.04 -15.10
CA ALA A 90 -2.34 -4.18 -15.36
C ALA A 90 -2.81 -3.56 -14.04
N TYR A 91 -3.17 -2.27 -14.04
CA TYR A 91 -3.68 -1.60 -12.85
C TYR A 91 -4.83 -0.66 -13.19
N ALA A 92 -5.72 -0.42 -12.23
CA ALA A 92 -6.80 0.53 -12.35
C ALA A 92 -6.41 1.85 -11.71
N SER A 93 -6.65 2.96 -12.40
CA SER A 93 -6.26 4.31 -12.00
C SER A 93 -7.46 5.23 -11.87
N ARG A 94 -7.49 5.99 -10.80
CA ARG A 94 -8.47 7.07 -10.57
C ARG A 94 -8.20 8.30 -11.43
N PHE A 95 -7.01 8.38 -12.01
CA PHE A 95 -6.53 9.53 -12.79
C PHE A 95 -6.34 9.20 -14.27
N ALA A 96 -6.69 7.98 -14.69
CA ALA A 96 -6.69 7.61 -16.10
C ALA A 96 -7.71 8.42 -16.90
N GLU A 97 -7.44 8.62 -18.17
CA GLU A 97 -8.39 9.25 -19.09
C GLU A 97 -9.70 8.43 -19.14
N GLY A 98 -10.83 9.09 -18.88
CA GLY A 98 -12.14 8.42 -18.77
C GLY A 98 -12.52 7.94 -17.38
N ALA A 99 -11.66 8.10 -16.36
CA ALA A 99 -12.04 7.85 -14.97
C ALA A 99 -13.00 8.93 -14.45
N SER A 100 -14.01 8.54 -13.66
CA SER A 100 -14.93 9.47 -13.00
C SER A 100 -14.43 9.75 -11.57
N THR A 101 -14.06 11.00 -11.30
CA THR A 101 -13.60 11.47 -9.98
C THR A 101 -14.63 12.39 -9.32
N ALA A 102 -15.93 12.17 -9.53
CA ALA A 102 -17.00 13.11 -9.18
C ALA A 102 -16.99 13.60 -7.71
N ASP A 103 -16.35 12.87 -6.79
CA ASP A 103 -16.34 13.20 -5.36
C ASP A 103 -14.92 13.55 -4.78
N TRP A 104 -13.91 13.81 -5.61
CA TRP A 104 -12.50 13.92 -5.16
C TRP A 104 -11.85 15.28 -5.35
N ALA A 105 -12.62 16.37 -5.47
CA ALA A 105 -12.12 17.71 -5.71
C ALA A 105 -11.56 18.39 -4.44
N ALA A 106 -10.27 18.16 -4.11
CA ALA A 106 -9.52 19.01 -3.20
C ALA A 106 -8.16 19.37 -3.82
N PRO A 107 -7.88 20.66 -4.16
CA PRO A 107 -6.67 21.09 -4.88
C PRO A 107 -5.35 20.82 -4.14
N GLU A 108 -5.38 20.65 -2.82
CA GLU A 108 -4.18 20.28 -2.04
C GLU A 108 -3.75 18.82 -2.27
N ARG A 109 -4.69 17.93 -2.57
CA ARG A 109 -4.43 16.52 -2.88
C ARG A 109 -3.80 16.34 -4.26
N GLU A 110 -4.13 17.20 -5.21
CA GLU A 110 -3.57 17.19 -6.56
C GLU A 110 -2.06 17.49 -6.56
N LYS A 111 -1.61 18.50 -5.81
CA LYS A 111 -0.18 18.83 -5.68
C LYS A 111 0.61 17.73 -4.99
N LEU A 112 0.06 17.13 -3.94
CA LEU A 112 0.70 16.03 -3.23
C LEU A 112 0.80 14.78 -4.12
N SER A 113 -0.24 14.51 -4.92
CA SER A 113 -0.27 13.45 -5.93
C SER A 113 0.81 13.65 -7.00
N THR A 114 0.97 14.86 -7.54
CA THR A 114 1.97 15.17 -8.57
C THR A 114 3.39 14.91 -8.07
N TYR A 115 3.70 15.32 -6.84
CA TYR A 115 5.01 15.07 -6.24
C TYR A 115 5.24 13.57 -5.98
N ALA A 116 4.22 12.87 -5.47
CA ALA A 116 4.29 11.44 -5.25
C ALA A 116 4.49 10.65 -6.56
N ASN A 117 3.83 11.07 -7.64
CA ASN A 117 3.97 10.47 -8.96
C ASN A 117 5.37 10.68 -9.55
N ALA A 118 5.93 11.90 -9.46
CA ALA A 118 7.28 12.18 -9.92
C ALA A 118 8.33 11.32 -9.19
N LEU A 119 8.14 11.14 -7.88
CA LEU A 119 9.01 10.35 -7.05
C LEU A 119 8.86 8.84 -7.34
N ALA A 120 7.63 8.35 -7.51
CA ALA A 120 7.34 6.99 -7.93
C ALA A 120 8.01 6.66 -9.27
N ARG A 121 7.89 7.56 -10.27
CA ARG A 121 8.55 7.42 -11.57
C ARG A 121 10.07 7.31 -11.45
N ARG A 122 10.68 8.12 -10.58
CA ARG A 122 12.14 8.09 -10.37
C ARG A 122 12.62 6.76 -9.79
N ILE A 123 11.80 6.10 -8.97
CA ILE A 123 12.16 4.86 -8.28
C ILE A 123 11.86 3.63 -9.12
N THR A 124 10.71 3.61 -9.77
CA THR A 124 10.24 2.44 -10.53
C THR A 124 10.69 2.45 -11.99
N GLY A 125 11.08 3.60 -12.53
CA GLY A 125 11.30 3.79 -13.96
C GLY A 125 10.01 3.75 -14.80
N VAL A 126 8.84 3.62 -14.17
CA VAL A 126 7.53 3.50 -14.81
C VAL A 126 6.72 4.78 -14.61
N GLU A 127 6.05 5.23 -15.65
CA GLU A 127 5.10 6.34 -15.58
C GLU A 127 3.74 5.80 -15.16
N LEU A 128 3.31 6.18 -13.96
CA LEU A 128 2.02 5.79 -13.38
C LEU A 128 1.23 7.06 -13.07
N SER A 129 -0.03 7.10 -13.46
CA SER A 129 -0.94 8.17 -13.05
C SER A 129 -1.39 8.00 -11.60
N ASP A 130 -1.51 6.74 -11.12
CA ASP A 130 -1.90 6.39 -9.76
C ASP A 130 -0.97 5.32 -9.14
N PRO A 131 0.24 5.68 -8.70
CA PRO A 131 1.18 4.73 -8.09
C PRO A 131 0.69 4.17 -6.75
N MET A 132 -0.41 4.72 -6.24
CA MET A 132 -1.02 4.35 -4.96
C MET A 132 -2.24 3.44 -5.12
N SER A 133 -2.53 3.01 -6.35
CA SER A 133 -3.66 2.12 -6.61
C SER A 133 -3.53 0.81 -5.84
N GLY A 134 -4.62 0.41 -5.16
CA GLY A 134 -4.80 -0.90 -4.54
C GLY A 134 -5.40 -1.93 -5.50
N TYR A 135 -5.65 -1.56 -6.76
CA TYR A 135 -6.30 -2.44 -7.73
C TYR A 135 -5.41 -2.72 -8.93
N PHE A 136 -4.83 -3.91 -8.97
CA PHE A 136 -3.91 -4.32 -10.02
C PHE A 136 -3.88 -5.85 -10.19
N MET A 137 -3.34 -6.30 -11.31
CA MET A 137 -3.18 -7.71 -11.69
C MET A 137 -1.80 -7.95 -12.30
N LEU A 138 -1.20 -9.11 -12.02
CA LEU A 138 0.05 -9.56 -12.63
C LEU A 138 0.15 -11.09 -12.62
N PRO A 139 1.10 -11.70 -13.36
CA PRO A 139 1.36 -13.14 -13.28
C PRO A 139 1.77 -13.54 -11.85
N ALA A 140 1.18 -14.61 -11.33
CA ALA A 140 1.46 -15.08 -9.97
C ALA A 140 2.93 -15.52 -9.79
N THR A 141 3.56 -16.01 -10.83
CA THR A 141 4.99 -16.34 -10.84
C THR A 141 5.85 -15.11 -10.60
N THR A 142 5.54 -13.99 -11.27
CA THR A 142 6.21 -12.70 -11.07
C THR A 142 6.00 -12.19 -9.65
N ALA A 143 4.75 -12.19 -9.16
CA ALA A 143 4.44 -11.77 -7.80
C ALA A 143 5.26 -12.56 -6.77
N ARG A 144 5.22 -13.90 -6.84
CA ARG A 144 5.95 -14.78 -5.91
C ARG A 144 7.48 -14.64 -5.99
N ALA A 145 8.04 -14.41 -7.18
CA ALA A 145 9.48 -14.18 -7.33
C ALA A 145 9.95 -12.91 -6.62
N LEU A 146 9.09 -11.89 -6.54
CA LEU A 146 9.39 -10.62 -5.87
C LEU A 146 9.18 -10.68 -4.35
N VAL A 147 8.31 -11.56 -3.84
CA VAL A 147 7.95 -11.66 -2.41
C VAL A 147 9.14 -11.61 -1.46
N PRO A 148 10.26 -12.35 -1.66
CA PRO A 148 11.39 -12.33 -0.72
C PRO A 148 12.07 -10.96 -0.58
N ARG A 149 11.82 -10.04 -1.51
CA ARG A 149 12.44 -8.70 -1.57
C ARG A 149 11.46 -7.57 -1.31
N LEU A 150 10.16 -7.87 -1.17
CA LEU A 150 9.15 -6.87 -0.83
C LEU A 150 9.31 -6.41 0.62
N SER A 151 9.06 -5.14 0.87
CA SER A 151 9.12 -4.59 2.22
C SER A 151 7.99 -5.11 3.11
N GLY A 152 6.83 -5.41 2.53
CA GLY A 152 5.62 -5.81 3.24
C GLY A 152 5.08 -4.72 4.19
N ILE A 153 5.59 -3.49 4.08
CA ILE A 153 5.26 -2.37 4.95
C ILE A 153 4.32 -1.41 4.23
N GLY A 154 3.29 -0.93 4.97
CA GLY A 154 2.39 0.12 4.48
C GLY A 154 1.30 -0.36 3.53
N PHE A 155 0.72 0.59 2.76
CA PHE A 155 -0.47 0.38 1.95
C PHE A 155 -0.18 0.34 0.43
N LYS A 156 1.09 0.23 0.00
CA LYS A 156 1.50 0.51 -1.38
C LYS A 156 2.21 -0.65 -2.04
N ILE A 157 1.54 -1.78 -2.05
CA ILE A 157 2.09 -3.02 -2.60
C ILE A 157 2.41 -2.88 -4.11
N LEU A 158 1.61 -2.14 -4.89
CA LEU A 158 1.87 -1.87 -6.31
C LEU A 158 3.24 -1.18 -6.51
N LEU A 159 3.47 -0.09 -5.76
CA LEU A 159 4.74 0.64 -5.82
C LEU A 159 5.92 -0.24 -5.39
N ASP A 160 5.73 -1.04 -4.33
CA ASP A 160 6.75 -1.95 -3.81
C ASP A 160 7.12 -3.02 -4.84
N LEU A 161 6.15 -3.62 -5.52
CA LEU A 161 6.36 -4.58 -6.61
C LEU A 161 7.17 -3.97 -7.75
N LEU A 162 6.76 -2.80 -8.25
CA LEU A 162 7.44 -2.10 -9.35
C LEU A 162 8.86 -1.68 -8.99
N ALA A 163 9.07 -1.16 -7.77
CA ALA A 163 10.39 -0.75 -7.29
C ALA A 163 11.34 -1.92 -6.99
N THR A 164 10.78 -3.12 -6.75
CA THR A 164 11.55 -4.33 -6.43
C THR A 164 11.91 -5.12 -7.69
N SER A 165 11.22 -4.89 -8.79
CA SER A 165 11.48 -5.56 -10.07
C SER A 165 12.87 -5.21 -10.60
N ASP A 166 13.60 -6.21 -11.09
CA ASP A 166 14.93 -6.01 -11.70
C ASP A 166 14.84 -5.39 -13.10
N THR A 167 13.66 -5.44 -13.71
CA THR A 167 13.38 -4.88 -15.04
C THR A 167 12.21 -3.92 -14.96
N THR A 168 12.23 -2.88 -15.79
CA THR A 168 11.09 -1.98 -15.93
C THR A 168 9.90 -2.75 -16.49
N MET A 169 8.83 -2.88 -15.68
CA MET A 169 7.61 -3.59 -16.09
C MET A 169 6.83 -2.76 -17.11
N ARG A 170 6.31 -3.43 -18.13
CA ARG A 170 5.35 -2.86 -19.08
C ARG A 170 3.98 -2.86 -18.42
N VAL A 171 3.44 -1.69 -18.15
CA VAL A 171 2.18 -1.54 -17.44
C VAL A 171 1.04 -1.16 -18.38
N LYS A 172 -0.18 -1.68 -18.12
CA LYS A 172 -1.42 -1.26 -18.74
C LYS A 172 -2.32 -0.59 -17.72
N GLU A 173 -2.71 0.62 -18.01
CA GLU A 173 -3.63 1.40 -17.20
C GLU A 173 -5.07 1.19 -17.66
N PHE A 174 -6.00 1.10 -16.68
CA PHE A 174 -7.44 1.03 -16.88
C PHE A 174 -8.13 2.16 -16.11
N PRO A 175 -9.11 2.85 -16.68
CA PRO A 175 -9.86 3.87 -15.97
C PRO A 175 -10.71 3.24 -14.88
N LEU A 176 -10.55 3.73 -13.65
CA LEU A 176 -11.36 3.32 -12.52
C LEU A 176 -12.46 4.37 -12.26
N ASN A 177 -13.70 3.96 -12.44
CA ASN A 177 -14.84 4.72 -11.95
C ASN A 177 -14.98 4.49 -10.45
N PHE A 178 -14.44 5.44 -9.69
CA PHE A 178 -14.39 5.33 -8.24
C PHE A 178 -15.77 5.59 -7.66
N ALA A 179 -16.44 4.54 -7.20
CA ALA A 179 -17.75 4.66 -6.57
C ALA A 179 -17.62 5.35 -5.20
N ALA A 180 -18.66 6.09 -4.79
CA ALA A 180 -18.71 6.63 -3.44
C ALA A 180 -18.65 5.47 -2.42
N ARG A 181 -17.81 5.63 -1.39
CA ARG A 181 -17.69 4.63 -0.33
C ARG A 181 -19.02 4.45 0.38
N ARG A 182 -19.51 3.21 0.50
CA ARG A 182 -20.79 2.93 1.17
C ARG A 182 -20.67 2.89 2.68
N GLU A 183 -19.49 2.48 3.20
CA GLU A 183 -19.21 2.38 4.65
C GLU A 183 -17.75 2.68 4.95
N GLY A 184 -17.46 3.15 6.18
CA GLY A 184 -16.12 3.40 6.70
C GLY A 184 -15.61 4.84 6.52
N GLU A 185 -14.71 5.26 7.42
CA GLU A 185 -14.04 6.57 7.35
C GLU A 185 -12.74 6.52 6.56
N SER A 186 -12.42 7.59 5.82
CA SER A 186 -11.15 7.72 5.15
C SER A 186 -10.03 7.91 6.18
N LYS A 187 -9.22 6.88 6.40
CA LYS A 187 -7.99 6.97 7.20
C LYS A 187 -6.86 7.69 6.45
N LEU A 188 -7.18 8.77 5.72
CA LEU A 188 -6.18 9.65 5.12
C LEU A 188 -5.55 10.50 6.23
N ASP A 189 -4.80 9.84 7.10
CA ASP A 189 -4.10 10.45 8.21
C ASP A 189 -2.62 10.70 7.86
N ARG A 190 -2.00 11.58 8.65
CA ARG A 190 -0.55 11.81 8.65
C ARG A 190 0.27 10.52 8.73
N ALA A 191 -0.31 9.46 9.30
CA ALA A 191 0.26 8.11 9.33
C ALA A 191 0.52 7.55 7.92
N ILE A 192 -0.40 7.76 6.96
CA ILE A 192 -0.23 7.28 5.57
C ILE A 192 0.92 7.99 4.85
N LEU A 193 1.08 9.30 5.09
CA LEU A 193 2.23 10.05 4.55
C LEU A 193 3.54 9.55 5.18
N PHE A 194 3.52 9.27 6.49
CA PHE A 194 4.68 8.75 7.19
C PHE A 194 5.08 7.35 6.70
N ASP A 195 4.13 6.45 6.53
CA ASP A 195 4.34 5.11 5.97
C ASP A 195 4.85 5.17 4.51
N PHE A 196 4.40 6.18 3.75
CA PHE A 196 4.92 6.42 2.41
C PHE A 196 6.39 6.83 2.42
N LEU A 197 6.74 7.77 3.27
CA LEU A 197 8.12 8.23 3.40
C LEU A 197 9.02 7.13 3.96
N ALA A 198 8.52 6.33 4.90
CA ALA A 198 9.24 5.19 5.44
C ALA A 198 9.49 4.09 4.40
N GLY A 199 8.48 3.74 3.59
CA GLY A 199 8.64 2.78 2.49
C GLY A 199 9.59 3.29 1.39
N LEU A 200 9.55 4.59 1.12
CA LEU A 200 10.46 5.24 0.18
C LEU A 200 11.91 5.26 0.68
N TYR A 201 12.09 5.58 1.96
CA TYR A 201 13.39 5.50 2.62
C TYR A 201 13.96 4.08 2.56
N ASP A 202 13.14 3.07 2.83
CA ASP A 202 13.53 1.66 2.79
C ASP A 202 14.11 1.26 1.42
N LYS A 203 13.49 1.72 0.34
CA LYS A 203 13.93 1.43 -1.03
C LYS A 203 15.16 2.22 -1.48
N THR A 204 15.43 3.38 -0.89
CA THR A 204 16.55 4.24 -1.28
C THR A 204 17.76 4.09 -0.37
N LEU A 205 17.60 4.38 0.91
CA LEU A 205 18.65 4.40 1.92
C LEU A 205 18.59 3.22 2.89
N GLY A 206 17.49 2.48 2.94
CA GLY A 206 17.27 1.37 3.88
C GLY A 206 18.25 0.21 3.70
N LYS A 207 18.87 0.09 2.51
CA LYS A 207 19.97 -0.88 2.26
C LYS A 207 21.24 -0.54 3.04
N VAL A 208 21.46 0.73 3.38
CA VAL A 208 22.65 1.21 4.11
C VAL A 208 22.32 1.40 5.58
N ILE A 209 21.18 2.01 5.89
CA ILE A 209 20.72 2.26 7.26
C ILE A 209 19.30 1.70 7.38
N PRO A 210 19.07 0.64 8.16
CA PRO A 210 17.76 0.06 8.33
C PRO A 210 16.73 1.10 8.77
N THR A 211 15.53 1.08 8.19
CA THR A 211 14.46 2.06 8.44
C THR A 211 14.14 2.21 9.93
N ARG A 212 14.14 1.10 10.69
CA ARG A 212 13.95 1.11 12.15
C ARG A 212 15.03 1.88 12.89
N PHE A 213 16.29 1.79 12.43
CA PHE A 213 17.40 2.53 13.03
C PHE A 213 17.32 4.02 12.74
N ALA A 214 16.93 4.40 11.52
CA ALA A 214 16.71 5.79 11.14
C ALA A 214 15.58 6.42 11.96
N LEU A 215 14.46 5.71 12.13
CA LEU A 215 13.33 6.15 12.96
C LEU A 215 13.73 6.29 14.43
N PHE A 216 14.48 5.35 14.98
CA PHE A 216 15.02 5.46 16.33
C PHE A 216 15.94 6.67 16.46
N GLY A 217 16.81 6.90 15.48
CA GLY A 217 17.72 8.05 15.46
C GLY A 217 16.98 9.39 15.40
N THR A 218 15.89 9.49 14.62
CA THR A 218 15.07 10.73 14.56
C THR A 218 14.36 11.01 15.88
N VAL A 219 13.80 10.00 16.53
CA VAL A 219 13.17 10.13 17.85
C VAL A 219 14.21 10.54 18.89
N GLY A 220 15.39 9.93 18.88
CA GLY A 220 16.51 10.28 19.73
C GLY A 220 16.99 11.72 19.54
N ALA A 221 17.16 12.14 18.28
CA ALA A 221 17.56 13.51 17.95
C ALA A 221 16.49 14.54 18.43
N PHE A 222 15.21 14.21 18.25
CA PHE A 222 14.12 15.06 18.78
C PHE A 222 14.15 15.14 20.32
N GLY A 223 14.38 14.02 21.00
CA GLY A 223 14.55 14.00 22.47
C GLY A 223 15.70 14.87 22.95
N VAL A 224 16.85 14.80 22.24
CA VAL A 224 18.01 15.69 22.53
C VAL A 224 17.64 17.16 22.33
N LEU A 225 16.92 17.50 21.25
CA LEU A 225 16.48 18.87 21.00
C LEU A 225 15.58 19.38 22.13
N VAL A 226 14.57 18.58 22.52
CA VAL A 226 13.66 18.91 23.64
C VAL A 226 14.45 19.10 24.93
N HIS A 227 15.40 18.20 25.21
CA HIS A 227 16.26 18.31 26.40
C HIS A 227 17.04 19.64 26.40
N PHE A 228 17.66 20.02 25.28
CA PHE A 228 18.38 21.30 25.19
C PHE A 228 17.46 22.52 25.35
N VAL A 229 16.24 22.48 24.81
CA VAL A 229 15.25 23.57 25.01
C VAL A 229 14.88 23.69 26.48
N VAL A 230 14.53 22.58 27.12
CA VAL A 230 14.19 22.58 28.57
C VAL A 230 15.37 23.05 29.41
N LEU A 231 16.56 22.54 29.16
CA LEU A 231 17.78 22.95 29.87
C LEU A 231 18.05 24.45 29.69
N SER A 232 17.90 24.99 28.49
CA SER A 232 18.06 26.41 28.19
C SER A 232 17.04 27.27 28.97
N VAL A 233 15.78 26.85 28.99
CA VAL A 233 14.73 27.54 29.75
C VAL A 233 15.04 27.57 31.27
N LEU A 234 15.45 26.43 31.83
CA LEU A 234 15.79 26.33 33.25
C LEU A 234 17.03 27.17 33.61
N LEU A 235 18.06 27.15 32.77
CA LEU A 235 19.28 27.91 33.03
C LEU A 235 19.11 29.42 32.86
N PHE A 236 18.46 29.86 31.78
CA PHE A 236 18.41 31.27 31.42
C PHE A 236 17.16 31.98 31.93
N ALA A 237 15.99 31.32 32.00
CA ALA A 237 14.75 31.92 32.43
C ALA A 237 14.54 31.81 33.95
N LEU A 238 14.95 30.72 34.59
CA LEU A 238 14.74 30.46 36.02
C LEU A 238 16.01 30.67 36.87
N GLY A 239 17.16 30.91 36.25
CA GLY A 239 18.42 31.12 36.95
C GLY A 239 18.94 29.90 37.70
N GLU A 240 18.50 28.70 37.33
CA GLU A 240 18.85 27.47 38.02
C GLU A 240 20.33 27.09 37.79
N ARG A 241 20.92 26.40 38.75
CA ARG A 241 22.27 25.89 38.62
C ARG A 241 22.26 24.70 37.61
N PHE A 242 23.31 24.60 36.79
CA PHE A 242 23.43 23.58 35.72
C PHE A 242 23.12 22.15 36.19
N ALA A 243 23.62 21.76 37.39
CA ALA A 243 23.40 20.42 37.92
C ALA A 243 21.91 20.16 38.26
N ILE A 244 21.15 21.17 38.68
CA ILE A 244 19.71 21.06 38.98
C ILE A 244 18.91 21.00 37.67
N ALA A 245 19.26 21.85 36.71
CA ALA A 245 18.58 21.89 35.41
C ALA A 245 18.74 20.59 34.60
N GLN A 246 19.81 19.83 34.81
CA GLN A 246 20.07 18.56 34.11
C GLN A 246 19.34 17.38 34.75
N THR A 247 18.87 17.49 36.00
CA THR A 247 18.15 16.40 36.71
C THR A 247 16.64 16.55 36.69
N ALA A 248 16.10 17.68 36.20
CA ALA A 248 14.67 17.95 36.02
C ALA A 248 14.21 17.47 34.62
#